data_db6cadf86e52ffff484b0f07a4eb13bb
#
_entry.id   db6cadf86e52ffff484b0f07a4eb13bb
#
_cell.length_a   1.000
_cell.length_b   1.000
_cell.length_c   1.000
_cell.angle_alpha   90.00
_cell.angle_beta   90.00
_cell.angle_gamma   90.00
#
_symmetry.space_group_name_H-M   'P 1'
#
loop_
_entity.id
_entity.type
_entity.pdbx_description
1 polymer ?
#
loop_
_entity_poly.entity_id
_entity_poly.type
_entity_poly.pdbx_seq_one_letter_code
_entity_poly.pdbx_strand_id
1 'polypeptide(L)'
;MTAPAADPPSGRRSRITAITSGKGGVGKTFVSANLAAALARQGEKVLVLDADLGLANLDVVLNLYPKITLHDVFTGKSSLDEAILPAPGGFSVLLAGSGMVEYSRMTPEVREQLQKVIAEVAPRYDRVLLDTGAGISDVVLYTVSLADSVLIVATPEPTSLTDAYATIKVLATTQGRREVQLLVNQTRKPGDGRNVRAQLQQVLDRFVTPAVGAPLKLDLIGEVPADAAVREAVQRRQLLLDSMPGALASQAVVAVASRLIDAEA
;
A
#
# COMPACT_ATOMS: atom_id res chain seq x y z
N MET A 1 -16.81 -30.04 10.30
CA MET A 1 -17.23 -28.98 11.26
C MET A 1 -16.82 -27.67 10.64
N THR A 2 -17.75 -26.98 10.01
CA THR A 2 -17.58 -25.65 9.42
C THR A 2 -17.48 -24.64 10.56
N ALA A 3 -16.39 -23.89 10.60
CA ALA A 3 -16.26 -22.75 11.51
C ALA A 3 -17.39 -21.73 11.23
N PRO A 4 -18.00 -21.13 12.26
CA PRO A 4 -19.02 -20.13 12.05
C PRO A 4 -18.43 -18.91 11.34
N ALA A 5 -19.18 -18.41 10.34
CA ALA A 5 -18.88 -17.14 9.69
C ALA A 5 -18.82 -16.05 10.79
N ALA A 6 -17.71 -15.33 10.83
CA ALA A 6 -17.55 -14.20 11.75
C ALA A 6 -18.61 -13.14 11.43
N ASP A 7 -19.27 -12.61 12.48
CA ASP A 7 -20.21 -11.51 12.38
C ASP A 7 -19.61 -10.33 11.61
N PRO A 8 -20.42 -9.58 10.82
CA PRO A 8 -19.94 -8.41 10.11
C PRO A 8 -19.42 -7.37 11.13
N PRO A 9 -18.31 -6.67 10.82
CA PRO A 9 -17.74 -5.68 11.71
C PRO A 9 -18.75 -4.55 11.99
N SER A 10 -18.69 -4.03 13.19
CA SER A 10 -19.40 -2.86 13.70
C SER A 10 -19.50 -1.79 12.63
N GLY A 11 -20.66 -1.38 12.17
CA GLY A 11 -21.10 -0.37 11.19
C GLY A 11 -20.13 0.72 10.67
N ARG A 12 -18.84 0.52 10.76
CA ARG A 12 -17.77 1.39 10.27
C ARG A 12 -17.51 1.03 8.80
N ARG A 13 -17.53 2.00 7.92
CA ARG A 13 -17.14 1.85 6.52
C ARG A 13 -15.67 1.44 6.45
N SER A 14 -15.37 0.39 5.69
CA SER A 14 -13.99 -0.01 5.38
C SER A 14 -13.19 1.14 4.78
N ARG A 15 -11.91 1.22 5.12
CA ARG A 15 -10.98 2.23 4.60
C ARG A 15 -10.04 1.61 3.60
N ILE A 16 -10.06 2.13 2.38
CA ILE A 16 -9.22 1.66 1.29
C ILE A 16 -8.05 2.63 1.14
N THR A 17 -6.82 2.16 1.37
CA THR A 17 -5.59 2.94 1.24
C THR A 17 -4.72 2.38 0.14
N ALA A 18 -4.42 3.17 -0.89
CA ALA A 18 -3.44 2.77 -1.91
C ALA A 18 -2.03 3.14 -1.43
N ILE A 19 -1.12 2.16 -1.42
CA ILE A 19 0.30 2.34 -1.13
C ILE A 19 1.03 2.34 -2.46
N THR A 20 1.59 3.49 -2.84
CA THR A 20 2.21 3.69 -4.15
C THR A 20 3.52 4.46 -4.04
N SER A 21 4.27 4.56 -5.15
CA SER A 21 5.50 5.35 -5.23
C SER A 21 5.80 5.74 -6.66
N GLY A 22 6.54 6.82 -6.85
CA GLY A 22 7.01 7.19 -8.19
C GLY A 22 8.14 6.29 -8.72
N LYS A 23 8.88 5.60 -7.85
CA LYS A 23 10.07 4.82 -8.19
C LYS A 23 9.99 3.40 -7.63
N GLY A 24 10.49 2.42 -8.39
CA GLY A 24 10.72 1.06 -7.90
C GLY A 24 11.82 0.99 -6.84
N GLY A 25 11.77 -0.02 -5.96
CA GLY A 25 12.82 -0.27 -4.97
C GLY A 25 12.80 0.63 -3.72
N VAL A 26 11.82 1.52 -3.56
CA VAL A 26 11.68 2.37 -2.35
C VAL A 26 11.14 1.60 -1.14
N GLY A 27 10.71 0.34 -1.32
CA GLY A 27 10.23 -0.53 -0.24
C GLY A 27 8.72 -0.55 -0.04
N LYS A 28 7.90 -0.27 -1.05
CA LYS A 28 6.42 -0.32 -0.94
C LYS A 28 5.91 -1.62 -0.36
N THR A 29 6.19 -2.74 -1.00
CA THR A 29 5.71 -4.08 -0.59
C THR A 29 6.17 -4.45 0.82
N PHE A 30 7.41 -4.08 1.21
CA PHE A 30 7.88 -4.20 2.59
C PHE A 30 7.01 -3.38 3.54
N VAL A 31 6.73 -2.12 3.19
CA VAL A 31 5.86 -1.23 3.98
C VAL A 31 4.44 -1.80 4.06
N SER A 32 3.85 -2.21 2.93
CA SER A 32 2.49 -2.76 2.87
C SER A 32 2.32 -3.96 3.79
N ALA A 33 3.22 -4.94 3.72
CA ALA A 33 3.17 -6.15 4.52
C ALA A 33 3.34 -5.88 6.03
N ASN A 34 4.36 -5.10 6.39
CA ASN A 34 4.64 -4.82 7.81
C ASN A 34 3.62 -3.84 8.41
N LEU A 35 3.12 -2.87 7.64
CA LEU A 35 2.05 -1.98 8.07
C LEU A 35 0.75 -2.75 8.33
N ALA A 36 0.39 -3.69 7.44
CA ALA A 36 -0.77 -4.57 7.64
C ALA A 36 -0.66 -5.38 8.93
N ALA A 37 0.52 -5.97 9.20
CA ALA A 37 0.77 -6.70 10.44
C ALA A 37 0.68 -5.79 11.67
N ALA A 38 1.20 -4.55 11.59
CA ALA A 38 1.13 -3.59 12.69
C ALA A 38 -0.32 -3.15 12.99
N LEU A 39 -1.13 -2.91 11.95
CA LEU A 39 -2.55 -2.58 12.06
C LEU A 39 -3.36 -3.76 12.64
N ALA A 40 -3.09 -4.99 12.16
CA ALA A 40 -3.75 -6.19 12.67
C ALA A 40 -3.45 -6.43 14.17
N ARG A 41 -2.20 -6.16 14.62
CA ARG A 41 -1.83 -6.21 16.04
C ARG A 41 -2.52 -5.16 16.90
N GLN A 42 -2.98 -4.08 16.29
CA GLN A 42 -3.78 -3.01 16.96
C GLN A 42 -5.28 -3.27 16.87
N GLY A 43 -5.69 -4.47 16.39
CA GLY A 43 -7.07 -4.95 16.41
C GLY A 43 -7.87 -4.68 15.13
N GLU A 44 -7.26 -4.11 14.08
CA GLU A 44 -7.95 -3.95 12.79
C GLU A 44 -7.96 -5.27 12.00
N LYS A 45 -9.08 -5.57 11.36
CA LYS A 45 -9.17 -6.64 10.37
C LYS A 45 -8.69 -6.11 9.02
N VAL A 46 -7.48 -6.52 8.61
CA VAL A 46 -6.77 -5.95 7.45
C VAL A 46 -6.68 -6.95 6.31
N LEU A 47 -6.93 -6.47 5.08
CA LEU A 47 -6.61 -7.18 3.83
C LEU A 47 -5.54 -6.39 3.07
N VAL A 48 -4.50 -7.07 2.59
CA VAL A 48 -3.59 -6.53 1.56
C VAL A 48 -3.93 -7.16 0.23
N LEU A 49 -4.27 -6.33 -0.76
CA LEU A 49 -4.45 -6.74 -2.14
C LEU A 49 -3.18 -6.38 -2.91
N ASP A 50 -2.51 -7.39 -3.46
CA ASP A 50 -1.39 -7.19 -4.39
C ASP A 50 -1.96 -6.67 -5.71
N ALA A 51 -1.82 -5.38 -5.94
CA ALA A 51 -2.32 -4.67 -7.11
C ALA A 51 -1.20 -4.32 -8.10
N ASP A 52 0.02 -4.86 -7.93
CA ASP A 52 1.05 -4.91 -8.96
C ASP A 52 0.77 -6.09 -9.90
N LEU A 53 -0.29 -5.95 -10.71
CA LEU A 53 -0.83 -7.03 -11.54
C LEU A 53 0.18 -7.61 -12.55
N GLY A 54 1.27 -6.91 -12.83
CA GLY A 54 2.31 -7.36 -13.77
C GLY A 54 3.51 -8.02 -13.11
N LEU A 55 3.93 -7.52 -11.94
CA LEU A 55 5.14 -7.91 -11.24
C LEU A 55 4.90 -8.13 -9.74
N ALA A 56 3.86 -8.89 -9.42
CA ALA A 56 3.53 -9.26 -8.05
C ALA A 56 4.74 -9.81 -7.29
N ASN A 57 4.95 -9.34 -6.05
CA ASN A 57 6.07 -9.73 -5.21
C ASN A 57 5.67 -9.92 -3.74
N LEU A 58 4.41 -9.72 -3.39
CA LEU A 58 3.94 -9.83 -2.01
C LEU A 58 4.04 -11.27 -1.49
N ASP A 59 3.79 -12.25 -2.35
CA ASP A 59 3.97 -13.69 -2.08
C ASP A 59 5.42 -14.02 -1.68
N VAL A 60 6.39 -13.43 -2.38
CA VAL A 60 7.82 -13.62 -2.09
C VAL A 60 8.19 -13.03 -0.73
N VAL A 61 7.72 -11.81 -0.42
CA VAL A 61 8.00 -11.13 0.85
C VAL A 61 7.40 -11.87 2.03
N LEU A 62 6.22 -12.49 1.84
CA LEU A 62 5.49 -13.23 2.88
C LEU A 62 5.82 -14.71 2.92
N ASN A 63 6.69 -15.21 2.01
CA ASN A 63 6.99 -16.62 1.83
C ASN A 63 5.72 -17.48 1.63
N LEU A 64 4.78 -16.98 0.85
CA LEU A 64 3.53 -17.66 0.52
C LEU A 64 3.61 -18.28 -0.87
N TYR A 65 2.92 -19.39 -1.05
CA TYR A 65 2.85 -20.12 -2.31
C TYR A 65 1.37 -20.31 -2.69
N PRO A 66 0.73 -19.29 -3.28
CA PRO A 66 -0.70 -19.34 -3.59
C PRO A 66 -0.97 -20.42 -4.65
N LYS A 67 -2.00 -21.23 -4.42
CA LYS A 67 -2.55 -22.15 -5.44
C LYS A 67 -3.61 -21.46 -6.29
N ILE A 68 -4.28 -20.50 -5.70
CA ILE A 68 -5.35 -19.69 -6.30
C ILE A 68 -4.96 -18.23 -6.14
N THR A 69 -5.12 -17.46 -7.20
CA THR A 69 -4.70 -16.06 -7.27
C THR A 69 -5.85 -15.18 -7.76
N LEU A 70 -5.64 -13.88 -7.75
CA LEU A 70 -6.58 -12.92 -8.31
C LEU A 70 -6.93 -13.22 -9.78
N HIS A 71 -5.99 -13.80 -10.55
CA HIS A 71 -6.26 -14.25 -11.91
C HIS A 71 -7.35 -15.31 -11.97
N ASP A 72 -7.34 -16.29 -11.09
CA ASP A 72 -8.35 -17.35 -11.07
C ASP A 72 -9.73 -16.79 -10.72
N VAL A 73 -9.76 -15.76 -9.87
CA VAL A 73 -11.00 -15.01 -9.56
C VAL A 73 -11.48 -14.22 -10.79
N PHE A 74 -10.58 -13.48 -11.46
CA PHE A 74 -10.93 -12.71 -12.64
C PHE A 74 -11.44 -13.56 -13.80
N THR A 75 -10.94 -14.78 -13.92
CA THR A 75 -11.36 -15.73 -14.96
C THR A 75 -12.56 -16.60 -14.54
N GLY A 76 -13.07 -16.42 -13.33
CA GLY A 76 -14.20 -17.19 -12.80
C GLY A 76 -13.88 -18.66 -12.49
N LYS A 77 -12.60 -19.03 -12.42
CA LYS A 77 -12.16 -20.40 -12.09
C LYS A 77 -12.27 -20.71 -10.61
N SER A 78 -12.16 -19.68 -9.77
CA SER A 78 -12.22 -19.81 -8.32
C SER A 78 -12.98 -18.64 -7.71
N SER A 79 -13.52 -18.87 -6.52
CA SER A 79 -14.18 -17.82 -5.74
C SER A 79 -13.15 -16.91 -5.06
N LEU A 80 -13.60 -15.73 -4.67
CA LEU A 80 -12.80 -14.80 -3.88
C LEU A 80 -12.40 -15.35 -2.52
N ASP A 81 -13.30 -16.12 -1.88
CA ASP A 81 -13.04 -16.75 -0.58
C ASP A 81 -11.91 -17.79 -0.65
N GLU A 82 -11.78 -18.50 -1.77
CA GLU A 82 -10.70 -19.47 -1.99
C GLU A 82 -9.36 -18.79 -2.28
N ALA A 83 -9.39 -17.56 -2.82
CA ALA A 83 -8.18 -16.80 -3.18
C ALA A 83 -7.61 -16.00 -2.00
N ILE A 84 -8.44 -15.66 -1.01
CA ILE A 84 -7.98 -14.93 0.18
C ILE A 84 -7.23 -15.88 1.11
N LEU A 85 -5.98 -15.56 1.42
CA LEU A 85 -5.11 -16.37 2.27
C LEU A 85 -4.81 -15.65 3.58
N PRO A 86 -4.68 -16.37 4.70
CA PRO A 86 -4.11 -15.82 5.92
C PRO A 86 -2.61 -15.59 5.71
N ALA A 87 -2.13 -14.41 6.14
CA ALA A 87 -0.72 -14.06 6.09
C ALA A 87 -0.08 -14.11 7.50
N PRO A 88 1.26 -14.27 7.58
CA PRO A 88 1.98 -14.03 8.82
C PRO A 88 1.66 -12.63 9.37
N GLY A 89 1.64 -12.48 10.70
CA GLY A 89 1.30 -11.19 11.33
C GLY A 89 -0.19 -10.92 11.52
N GLY A 90 -1.09 -11.86 11.14
CA GLY A 90 -2.50 -11.82 11.52
C GLY A 90 -3.43 -11.02 10.59
N PHE A 91 -3.00 -10.71 9.38
CA PHE A 91 -3.81 -10.09 8.33
C PHE A 91 -4.13 -11.08 7.20
N SER A 92 -4.97 -10.69 6.26
CA SER A 92 -5.30 -11.47 5.07
C SER A 92 -4.62 -10.89 3.83
N VAL A 93 -4.34 -11.73 2.82
CA VAL A 93 -3.81 -11.30 1.54
C VAL A 93 -4.63 -11.85 0.38
N LEU A 94 -4.72 -11.07 -0.68
CA LEU A 94 -5.20 -11.47 -1.99
C LEU A 94 -4.08 -11.20 -3.00
N LEU A 95 -3.50 -12.28 -3.54
CA LEU A 95 -2.28 -12.22 -4.35
C LEU A 95 -2.62 -12.18 -5.85
N ALA A 96 -1.96 -11.30 -6.59
CA ALA A 96 -2.24 -11.13 -8.01
C ALA A 96 -1.86 -12.35 -8.88
N GLY A 97 -0.81 -13.06 -8.49
CA GLY A 97 -0.15 -14.03 -9.34
C GLY A 97 0.91 -13.37 -10.24
N SER A 98 2.06 -13.99 -10.39
CA SER A 98 3.19 -13.42 -11.14
C SER A 98 3.13 -13.72 -12.63
N GLY A 99 3.61 -12.77 -13.47
CA GLY A 99 3.87 -12.99 -14.90
C GLY A 99 2.64 -12.89 -15.82
N MET A 100 1.56 -12.27 -15.39
CA MET A 100 0.34 -12.12 -16.19
C MET A 100 0.41 -10.87 -17.07
N VAL A 101 1.01 -11.01 -18.26
CA VAL A 101 1.20 -9.91 -19.23
C VAL A 101 -0.12 -9.24 -19.62
N GLU A 102 -1.22 -9.97 -19.66
CA GLU A 102 -2.56 -9.47 -19.98
C GLU A 102 -3.06 -8.41 -19.00
N TYR A 103 -2.64 -8.46 -17.73
CA TYR A 103 -3.00 -7.45 -16.70
C TYR A 103 -2.00 -6.29 -16.61
N SER A 104 -0.95 -6.29 -17.43
CA SER A 104 -0.08 -5.11 -17.59
C SER A 104 -0.79 -3.94 -18.26
N ARG A 105 -1.96 -4.18 -18.85
CA ARG A 105 -2.83 -3.16 -19.45
C ARG A 105 -4.17 -3.09 -18.71
N MET A 106 -4.59 -1.88 -18.39
CA MET A 106 -5.87 -1.63 -17.72
C MET A 106 -7.02 -1.60 -18.75
N THR A 107 -7.42 -2.78 -19.25
CA THR A 107 -8.59 -2.89 -20.14
C THR A 107 -9.89 -2.64 -19.37
N PRO A 108 -11.01 -2.33 -20.05
CA PRO A 108 -12.32 -2.17 -19.38
C PRO A 108 -12.71 -3.39 -18.54
N GLU A 109 -12.41 -4.58 -19.00
CA GLU A 109 -12.71 -5.85 -18.33
C GLU A 109 -11.89 -5.99 -17.04
N VAL A 110 -10.59 -5.69 -17.08
CA VAL A 110 -9.71 -5.70 -15.88
C VAL A 110 -10.17 -4.66 -14.86
N ARG A 111 -10.59 -3.48 -15.32
CA ARG A 111 -11.16 -2.43 -14.44
C ARG A 111 -12.40 -2.92 -13.71
N GLU A 112 -13.33 -3.50 -14.46
CA GLU A 112 -14.59 -4.01 -13.91
C GLU A 112 -14.34 -5.13 -12.89
N GLN A 113 -13.45 -6.08 -13.19
CA GLN A 113 -13.11 -7.17 -12.28
C GLN A 113 -12.44 -6.64 -11.00
N LEU A 114 -11.47 -5.75 -11.11
CA LEU A 114 -10.80 -5.17 -9.94
C LEU A 114 -11.79 -4.39 -9.06
N GLN A 115 -12.69 -3.62 -9.68
CA GLN A 115 -13.72 -2.88 -8.96
C GLN A 115 -14.68 -3.83 -8.22
N LYS A 116 -15.12 -4.91 -8.88
CA LYS A 116 -15.97 -5.94 -8.25
C LYS A 116 -15.28 -6.58 -7.05
N VAL A 117 -14.03 -6.99 -7.19
CA VAL A 117 -13.25 -7.58 -6.10
C VAL A 117 -13.15 -6.62 -4.93
N ILE A 118 -12.77 -5.35 -5.16
CA ILE A 118 -12.66 -4.36 -4.08
C ILE A 118 -14.03 -4.12 -3.42
N ALA A 119 -15.11 -4.00 -4.18
CA ALA A 119 -16.46 -3.82 -3.64
C ALA A 119 -16.92 -5.00 -2.79
N GLU A 120 -16.48 -6.22 -3.12
CA GLU A 120 -16.83 -7.44 -2.40
C GLU A 120 -15.98 -7.63 -1.14
N VAL A 121 -14.68 -7.29 -1.15
CA VAL A 121 -13.82 -7.45 0.03
C VAL A 121 -13.97 -6.32 1.03
N ALA A 122 -14.19 -5.07 0.58
CA ALA A 122 -14.22 -3.91 1.46
C ALA A 122 -15.17 -4.10 2.67
N PRO A 123 -16.40 -4.57 2.54
CA PRO A 123 -17.31 -4.73 3.69
C PRO A 123 -16.84 -5.77 4.72
N ARG A 124 -15.86 -6.60 4.40
CA ARG A 124 -15.39 -7.71 5.24
C ARG A 124 -14.22 -7.34 6.13
N TYR A 125 -13.60 -6.15 5.89
CA TYR A 125 -12.38 -5.69 6.55
C TYR A 125 -12.55 -4.26 7.05
N ASP A 126 -11.86 -3.93 8.15
CA ASP A 126 -11.79 -2.54 8.64
C ASP A 126 -10.92 -1.71 7.70
N ARG A 127 -9.87 -2.35 7.12
CA ARG A 127 -8.94 -1.70 6.21
C ARG A 127 -8.52 -2.61 5.05
N VAL A 128 -8.48 -2.03 3.85
CA VAL A 128 -7.91 -2.67 2.65
C VAL A 128 -6.71 -1.84 2.18
N LEU A 129 -5.54 -2.46 2.14
CA LEU A 129 -4.31 -1.87 1.59
C LEU A 129 -4.12 -2.37 0.17
N LEU A 130 -4.02 -1.47 -0.81
CA LEU A 130 -3.71 -1.80 -2.19
C LEU A 130 -2.21 -1.58 -2.42
N ASP A 131 -1.42 -2.65 -2.46
CA ASP A 131 0.02 -2.60 -2.79
C ASP A 131 0.18 -2.47 -4.30
N THR A 132 0.44 -1.26 -4.80
CA THR A 132 0.46 -0.97 -6.24
C THR A 132 1.86 -1.17 -6.83
N GLY A 133 1.94 -1.26 -8.14
CA GLY A 133 3.20 -1.07 -8.87
C GLY A 133 3.79 0.33 -8.64
N ALA A 134 5.01 0.55 -9.14
CA ALA A 134 5.66 1.86 -9.10
C ALA A 134 5.30 2.71 -10.33
N GLY A 135 5.39 4.04 -10.19
CA GLY A 135 5.24 4.99 -11.28
C GLY A 135 3.80 5.44 -11.52
N ILE A 136 3.51 5.78 -12.76
CA ILE A 136 2.26 6.45 -13.18
C ILE A 136 1.59 5.74 -14.37
N SER A 137 1.77 4.40 -14.46
CA SER A 137 1.07 3.62 -15.48
C SER A 137 -0.45 3.65 -15.27
N ASP A 138 -1.21 3.36 -16.33
CA ASP A 138 -2.68 3.31 -16.25
C ASP A 138 -3.17 2.34 -15.18
N VAL A 139 -2.47 1.22 -14.98
CA VAL A 139 -2.79 0.23 -13.94
C VAL A 139 -2.66 0.85 -12.55
N VAL A 140 -1.52 1.52 -12.28
CA VAL A 140 -1.26 2.18 -11.01
C VAL A 140 -2.27 3.30 -10.77
N LEU A 141 -2.48 4.18 -11.75
CA LEU A 141 -3.39 5.31 -11.61
C LEU A 141 -4.84 4.85 -11.39
N TYR A 142 -5.28 3.83 -12.11
CA TYR A 142 -6.62 3.29 -11.90
C TYR A 142 -6.76 2.66 -10.51
N THR A 143 -5.82 1.82 -10.09
CA THR A 143 -5.84 1.21 -8.76
C THR A 143 -5.89 2.27 -7.66
N VAL A 144 -5.06 3.31 -7.77
CA VAL A 144 -5.06 4.44 -6.82
C VAL A 144 -6.40 5.18 -6.83
N SER A 145 -7.10 5.27 -7.98
CA SER A 145 -8.40 5.94 -8.05
C SER A 145 -9.51 5.24 -7.26
N LEU A 146 -9.35 3.95 -6.98
CA LEU A 146 -10.31 3.14 -6.21
C LEU A 146 -10.15 3.30 -4.68
N ALA A 147 -9.07 3.95 -4.23
CA ALA A 147 -8.77 4.12 -2.82
C ALA A 147 -9.39 5.41 -2.23
N ASP A 148 -9.76 5.37 -0.95
CA ASP A 148 -10.20 6.55 -0.19
C ASP A 148 -8.99 7.47 0.10
N SER A 149 -7.84 6.89 0.46
CA SER A 149 -6.59 7.60 0.76
C SER A 149 -5.40 7.06 -0.02
N VAL A 150 -4.35 7.88 -0.14
CA VAL A 150 -3.13 7.52 -0.87
C VAL A 150 -1.92 7.74 0.02
N LEU A 151 -1.14 6.68 0.25
CA LEU A 151 0.14 6.71 0.93
C LEU A 151 1.26 6.60 -0.10
N ILE A 152 2.01 7.69 -0.29
CA ILE A 152 3.20 7.72 -1.13
C ILE A 152 4.40 7.28 -0.29
N VAL A 153 5.11 6.24 -0.75
CA VAL A 153 6.39 5.83 -0.19
C VAL A 153 7.51 6.45 -1.00
N ALA A 154 8.38 7.23 -0.35
CA ALA A 154 9.56 7.84 -0.95
C ALA A 154 10.80 7.56 -0.08
N THR A 155 11.99 7.80 -0.64
CA THR A 155 13.27 7.79 0.10
C THR A 155 13.90 9.18 0.03
N PRO A 156 14.89 9.52 0.88
CA PRO A 156 15.61 10.80 0.79
C PRO A 156 16.45 10.97 -0.48
N GLU A 157 16.51 9.99 -1.36
CA GLU A 157 17.25 10.06 -2.62
C GLU A 157 16.63 11.11 -3.58
N PRO A 158 17.44 11.98 -4.22
CA PRO A 158 16.92 13.00 -5.14
C PRO A 158 16.02 12.45 -6.25
N THR A 159 16.37 11.31 -6.83
CA THR A 159 15.56 10.65 -7.87
C THR A 159 14.20 10.21 -7.34
N SER A 160 14.16 9.65 -6.12
CA SER A 160 12.90 9.25 -5.47
C SER A 160 11.98 10.46 -5.21
N LEU A 161 12.55 11.60 -4.83
CA LEU A 161 11.78 12.84 -4.61
C LEU A 161 11.21 13.38 -5.93
N THR A 162 11.99 13.36 -7.01
CA THR A 162 11.52 13.78 -8.34
C THR A 162 10.35 12.90 -8.81
N ASP A 163 10.47 11.60 -8.63
CA ASP A 163 9.43 10.65 -9.06
C ASP A 163 8.19 10.73 -8.16
N ALA A 164 8.37 10.95 -6.84
CA ALA A 164 7.26 11.21 -5.92
C ALA A 164 6.51 12.49 -6.27
N TYR A 165 7.23 13.58 -6.58
CA TYR A 165 6.64 14.82 -7.08
C TYR A 165 5.82 14.58 -8.36
N ALA A 166 6.38 13.86 -9.34
CA ALA A 166 5.67 13.56 -10.58
C ALA A 166 4.38 12.78 -10.33
N THR A 167 4.43 11.77 -9.45
CA THR A 167 3.26 10.98 -9.08
C THR A 167 2.19 11.84 -8.41
N ILE A 168 2.55 12.64 -7.39
CA ILE A 168 1.60 13.52 -6.70
C ILE A 168 0.97 14.53 -7.69
N LYS A 169 1.80 15.13 -8.56
CA LYS A 169 1.30 16.03 -9.61
C LYS A 169 0.25 15.37 -10.49
N VAL A 170 0.52 14.16 -10.99
CA VAL A 170 -0.44 13.43 -11.84
C VAL A 170 -1.72 13.13 -11.06
N LEU A 171 -1.63 12.62 -9.83
CA LEU A 171 -2.80 12.35 -8.99
C LEU A 171 -3.64 13.63 -8.74
N ALA A 172 -2.98 14.76 -8.50
CA ALA A 172 -3.66 16.03 -8.28
C ALA A 172 -4.35 16.56 -9.54
N THR A 173 -3.70 16.44 -10.70
CA THR A 173 -4.23 17.00 -11.97
C THR A 173 -5.25 16.09 -12.64
N THR A 174 -5.11 14.76 -12.54
CA THR A 174 -6.00 13.81 -13.25
C THR A 174 -7.12 13.26 -12.38
N GLN A 175 -6.89 13.13 -11.06
CA GLN A 175 -7.85 12.55 -10.11
C GLN A 175 -8.37 13.55 -9.08
N GLY A 176 -7.92 14.81 -9.13
CA GLY A 176 -8.34 15.84 -8.17
C GLY A 176 -7.89 15.59 -6.73
N ARG A 177 -6.90 14.71 -6.49
CA ARG A 177 -6.40 14.43 -5.14
C ARG A 177 -5.76 15.68 -4.54
N ARG A 178 -6.26 16.13 -3.38
CA ARG A 178 -5.79 17.33 -2.67
C ARG A 178 -5.03 17.01 -1.39
N GLU A 179 -5.25 15.82 -0.85
CA GLU A 179 -4.57 15.31 0.33
C GLU A 179 -3.85 14.03 -0.03
N VAL A 180 -2.57 13.97 0.33
CA VAL A 180 -1.70 12.82 0.10
C VAL A 180 -0.89 12.57 1.35
N GLN A 181 -0.86 11.33 1.80
CA GLN A 181 -0.02 10.88 2.90
C GLN A 181 1.37 10.52 2.38
N LEU A 182 2.42 10.85 3.14
CA LEU A 182 3.80 10.55 2.81
C LEU A 182 4.43 9.69 3.91
N LEU A 183 5.05 8.59 3.50
CA LEU A 183 5.97 7.82 4.32
C LEU A 183 7.36 7.92 3.71
N VAL A 184 8.34 8.38 4.49
CA VAL A 184 9.73 8.43 4.05
C VAL A 184 10.48 7.22 4.59
N ASN A 185 10.83 6.31 3.69
CA ASN A 185 11.56 5.08 4.00
C ASN A 185 13.07 5.28 3.84
N GLN A 186 13.88 4.43 4.48
CA GLN A 186 15.34 4.42 4.40
C GLN A 186 15.99 5.75 4.85
N THR A 187 15.41 6.41 5.85
CA THR A 187 16.00 7.63 6.43
C THR A 187 17.30 7.30 7.15
N ARG A 188 18.27 8.22 7.09
CA ARG A 188 19.59 8.03 7.70
C ARG A 188 19.75 8.82 8.98
N LYS A 189 19.01 9.93 9.11
CA LYS A 189 19.08 10.84 10.26
C LYS A 189 17.68 11.17 10.75
N PRO A 190 17.49 11.38 12.05
CA PRO A 190 16.22 11.90 12.57
C PRO A 190 15.85 13.21 11.88
N GLY A 191 14.62 13.32 11.40
CA GLY A 191 14.12 14.51 10.71
C GLY A 191 14.30 14.52 9.20
N ASP A 192 14.93 13.50 8.60
CA ASP A 192 14.98 13.37 7.14
C ASP A 192 13.58 13.40 6.53
N GLY A 193 12.61 12.72 7.17
CA GLY A 193 11.22 12.71 6.72
C GLY A 193 10.60 14.10 6.68
N ARG A 194 10.84 14.96 7.69
CA ARG A 194 10.37 16.33 7.72
C ARG A 194 11.00 17.18 6.63
N ASN A 195 12.30 17.00 6.38
CA ASN A 195 13.02 17.71 5.32
C ASN A 195 12.49 17.33 3.94
N VAL A 196 12.30 16.03 3.69
CA VAL A 196 11.70 15.50 2.44
C VAL A 196 10.30 16.08 2.24
N ARG A 197 9.46 16.01 3.26
CA ARG A 197 8.11 16.58 3.21
C ARG A 197 8.12 18.06 2.88
N ALA A 198 9.00 18.85 3.54
CA ALA A 198 9.10 20.29 3.32
C ALA A 198 9.53 20.62 1.89
N GLN A 199 10.54 19.90 1.36
CA GLN A 199 11.01 20.07 -0.02
C GLN A 199 9.91 19.74 -1.05
N LEU A 200 9.23 18.61 -0.88
CA LEU A 200 8.14 18.22 -1.77
C LEU A 200 6.98 19.22 -1.70
N GLN A 201 6.57 19.64 -0.50
CA GLN A 201 5.50 20.62 -0.32
C GLN A 201 5.82 21.94 -1.01
N GLN A 202 7.05 22.46 -0.85
CA GLN A 202 7.49 23.69 -1.49
C GLN A 202 7.39 23.63 -3.02
N VAL A 203 7.79 22.50 -3.63
CA VAL A 203 7.72 22.30 -5.08
C VAL A 203 6.27 22.15 -5.55
N LEU A 204 5.44 21.43 -4.78
CA LEU A 204 4.02 21.29 -5.06
C LEU A 204 3.29 22.63 -4.99
N ASP A 205 3.55 23.43 -3.96
CA ASP A 205 2.95 24.78 -3.79
C ASP A 205 3.32 25.69 -4.94
N ARG A 206 4.55 25.60 -5.42
CA ARG A 206 5.07 26.46 -6.50
C ARG A 206 4.53 26.08 -7.88
N PHE A 207 4.43 24.78 -8.18
CA PHE A 207 4.21 24.33 -9.56
C PHE A 207 2.89 23.56 -9.78
N VAL A 208 2.30 22.99 -8.75
CA VAL A 208 1.08 22.17 -8.90
C VAL A 208 -0.14 22.94 -8.37
N THR A 209 -0.04 23.53 -7.19
CA THR A 209 -1.14 24.30 -6.57
C THR A 209 -1.74 25.35 -7.53
N PRO A 210 -0.94 26.18 -8.26
CA PRO A 210 -1.50 27.13 -9.22
C PRO A 210 -2.23 26.47 -10.39
N ALA A 211 -1.72 25.32 -10.86
CA ALA A 211 -2.30 24.60 -11.99
C ALA A 211 -3.65 23.92 -11.64
N VAL A 212 -3.83 23.51 -10.39
CA VAL A 212 -5.04 22.82 -9.92
C VAL A 212 -6.02 23.74 -9.20
N GLY A 213 -5.65 25.00 -8.97
CA GLY A 213 -6.50 26.04 -8.40
C GLY A 213 -6.87 25.85 -6.92
N ALA A 214 -6.17 24.95 -6.20
CA ALA A 214 -6.43 24.67 -4.78
C ALA A 214 -5.17 24.16 -4.08
N PRO A 215 -5.00 24.40 -2.77
CA PRO A 215 -3.88 23.89 -1.98
C PRO A 215 -3.81 22.38 -2.02
N LEU A 216 -2.58 21.86 -2.09
CA LEU A 216 -2.25 20.45 -1.91
C LEU A 216 -1.67 20.25 -0.52
N LYS A 217 -2.20 19.30 0.22
CA LYS A 217 -1.72 18.94 1.55
C LYS A 217 -0.93 17.63 1.48
N LEU A 218 0.33 17.69 1.87
CA LEU A 218 1.20 16.52 2.01
C LEU A 218 1.42 16.25 3.50
N ASP A 219 0.79 15.20 4.01
CA ASP A 219 0.86 14.81 5.41
C ASP A 219 1.96 13.77 5.63
N LEU A 220 2.97 14.08 6.42
CA LEU A 220 4.00 13.12 6.82
C LEU A 220 3.43 12.17 7.89
N ILE A 221 3.12 10.94 7.49
CA ILE A 221 2.60 9.90 8.41
C ILE A 221 3.75 9.30 9.24
N GLY A 222 4.95 9.23 8.67
CA GLY A 222 6.12 8.77 9.42
C GLY A 222 7.36 8.61 8.58
N GLU A 223 8.42 8.20 9.26
CA GLU A 223 9.69 7.86 8.63
C GLU A 223 10.18 6.51 9.16
N VAL A 224 10.70 5.67 8.26
CA VAL A 224 11.28 4.37 8.59
C VAL A 224 12.78 4.45 8.34
N PRO A 225 13.62 4.24 9.37
CA PRO A 225 15.07 4.35 9.23
C PRO A 225 15.63 3.22 8.35
N ALA A 226 16.76 3.49 7.69
CA ALA A 226 17.58 2.47 7.08
C ALA A 226 18.13 1.55 8.19
N ASP A 227 17.73 0.28 8.15
CA ASP A 227 18.02 -0.69 9.19
C ASP A 227 18.50 -2.00 8.54
N ALA A 228 19.60 -2.56 9.04
CA ALA A 228 20.12 -3.84 8.57
C ALA A 228 19.12 -4.99 8.78
N ALA A 229 18.30 -4.90 9.83
CA ALA A 229 17.23 -5.85 10.15
C ALA A 229 16.23 -5.99 9.01
N VAL A 230 15.93 -4.89 8.28
CA VAL A 230 15.04 -4.93 7.10
C VAL A 230 15.61 -5.82 6.02
N ARG A 231 16.90 -5.65 5.69
CA ARG A 231 17.57 -6.47 4.67
C ARG A 231 17.58 -7.95 5.06
N GLU A 232 17.86 -8.24 6.32
CA GLU A 232 17.88 -9.60 6.84
C GLU A 232 16.51 -10.25 6.78
N ALA A 233 15.46 -9.56 7.22
CA ALA A 233 14.07 -10.05 7.15
C ALA A 233 13.63 -10.34 5.71
N VAL A 234 13.93 -9.42 4.76
CA VAL A 234 13.62 -9.60 3.33
C VAL A 234 14.37 -10.80 2.75
N GLN A 235 15.66 -10.98 3.06
CA GLN A 235 16.44 -12.13 2.59
C GLN A 235 15.91 -13.46 3.12
N ARG A 236 15.39 -13.46 4.35
CA ARG A 236 14.76 -14.63 4.98
C ARG A 236 13.31 -14.82 4.60
N ARG A 237 12.71 -13.91 3.81
CA ARG A 237 11.28 -13.89 3.47
C ARG A 237 10.40 -13.95 4.72
N GLN A 238 10.69 -13.10 5.68
CA GLN A 238 9.98 -13.01 6.95
C GLN A 238 9.49 -11.58 7.19
N LEU A 239 8.34 -11.45 7.82
CA LEU A 239 7.90 -10.14 8.32
C LEU A 239 8.91 -9.62 9.35
N LEU A 240 9.32 -8.37 9.19
CA LEU A 240 10.25 -7.73 10.12
C LEU A 240 9.64 -7.64 11.52
N LEU A 241 8.35 -7.33 11.63
CA LEU A 241 7.68 -7.24 12.92
C LEU A 241 7.64 -8.56 13.68
N ASP A 242 7.63 -9.70 12.98
CA ASP A 242 7.64 -11.03 13.61
C ASP A 242 9.07 -11.46 13.98
N SER A 243 10.01 -11.27 13.06
CA SER A 243 11.39 -11.76 13.22
C SER A 243 12.26 -10.86 14.10
N MET A 244 12.06 -9.54 14.04
CA MET A 244 12.88 -8.54 14.74
C MET A 244 12.02 -7.38 15.28
N PRO A 245 11.08 -7.64 16.22
CA PRO A 245 10.15 -6.62 16.71
C PRO A 245 10.82 -5.44 17.40
N GLY A 246 12.04 -5.64 17.96
CA GLY A 246 12.84 -4.59 18.61
C GLY A 246 13.65 -3.71 17.66
N ALA A 247 13.70 -4.01 16.35
CA ALA A 247 14.42 -3.21 15.38
C ALA A 247 13.83 -1.78 15.25
N LEU A 248 14.68 -0.79 14.97
CA LEU A 248 14.23 0.59 14.83
C LEU A 248 13.18 0.74 13.71
N ALA A 249 13.37 0.03 12.60
CA ALA A 249 12.40 0.01 11.51
C ALA A 249 11.06 -0.61 11.93
N SER A 250 11.05 -1.66 12.78
CA SER A 250 9.83 -2.25 13.33
C SER A 250 9.05 -1.26 14.18
N GLN A 251 9.73 -0.59 15.11
CA GLN A 251 9.12 0.42 15.98
C GLN A 251 8.55 1.58 15.15
N ALA A 252 9.26 2.00 14.10
CA ALA A 252 8.81 3.06 13.19
C ALA A 252 7.53 2.65 12.45
N VAL A 253 7.44 1.43 11.92
CA VAL A 253 6.23 0.93 11.25
C VAL A 253 5.04 0.86 12.20
N VAL A 254 5.25 0.41 13.45
CA VAL A 254 4.18 0.41 14.47
C VAL A 254 3.69 1.83 14.75
N ALA A 255 4.61 2.80 14.87
CA ALA A 255 4.23 4.20 15.06
C ALA A 255 3.46 4.79 13.86
N VAL A 256 3.80 4.38 12.62
CA VAL A 256 3.04 4.73 11.41
C VAL A 256 1.63 4.16 11.47
N ALA A 257 1.47 2.89 11.86
CA ALA A 257 0.16 2.25 11.99
C ALA A 257 -0.74 3.01 12.99
N SER A 258 -0.21 3.35 14.17
CA SER A 258 -0.96 4.12 15.18
C SER A 258 -1.40 5.47 14.64
N ARG A 259 -0.52 6.20 13.92
CA ARG A 259 -0.89 7.50 13.32
C ARG A 259 -1.96 7.39 12.24
N LEU A 260 -1.97 6.30 11.46
CA LEU A 260 -3.03 6.07 10.48
C LEU A 260 -4.38 5.84 11.15
N ILE A 261 -4.41 5.15 12.29
CA ILE A 261 -5.63 4.94 13.07
C ILE A 261 -6.09 6.27 13.68
N ASP A 262 -5.19 7.02 14.33
CA ASP A 262 -5.51 8.28 15.02
C ASP A 262 -5.96 9.39 14.05
N ALA A 263 -5.37 9.47 12.86
CA ALA A 263 -5.71 10.49 11.87
C ALA A 263 -7.13 10.33 11.30
N GLU A 264 -7.74 9.20 11.56
CA GLU A 264 -9.01 8.79 10.97
C GLU A 264 -10.10 8.51 12.05
N ALA A 265 -9.75 8.62 13.34
CA ALA A 265 -10.67 8.53 14.47
C ALA A 265 -11.42 9.84 14.65
#